data_59cd856babff27dd63b5e84cd0bf0c83
#
_entry.id   59cd856babff27dd63b5e84cd0bf0c83
#
_cell.length_a   1.000
_cell.length_b   1.000
_cell.length_c   1.000
_cell.angle_alpha   90.00
_cell.angle_beta   90.00
_cell.angle_gamma   90.00
#
_symmetry.space_group_name_H-M   'P 1'
#
loop_
_entity.id
_entity.type
_entity.pdbx_description
1 polymer ?
#
loop_
_entity_poly.entity_id
_entity_poly.type
_entity_poly.pdbx_seq_one_letter_code
_entity_poly.pdbx_strand_id
1 'polypeptide(L)'
;MNSMMKNNLNGDTLKTKRHFEVLDGLRGVAALAVVIFHFMEWVFTDFSKNFIAHGFLAVDFFFCLSGFVIGYAYDDRMPRLGAKAFFTSRLIRLHPLVILGSLLGFLAFLFDPFLSPPASYSTGTLLLLLLGSLFLIPLPLMEERAFNLFAFNAPSWSLFWEYVVNLLYALILFRIGRRSLVLLTAGAALMVGFVSYRAGNLLGGWNGASFWDGGARVAYSFSAGLLFYRSIWIIKN
;
A
#
# COMPACT_ATOMS: atom_id res chain seq x y z
N MET A 1 2.39 49.14 -7.81
CA MET A 1 1.62 48.11 -8.53
C MET A 1 2.18 46.69 -8.40
N ASN A 2 3.31 46.45 -7.68
CA ASN A 2 3.95 45.15 -7.59
C ASN A 2 3.74 44.37 -6.27
N SER A 3 3.15 44.95 -5.21
CA SER A 3 2.94 44.23 -3.93
C SER A 3 1.58 43.50 -3.86
N MET A 4 0.56 44.01 -4.53
CA MET A 4 -0.75 43.31 -4.55
C MET A 4 -0.79 42.07 -5.44
N MET A 5 0.07 41.96 -6.47
CA MET A 5 0.18 40.75 -7.30
C MET A 5 0.90 39.59 -6.59
N LYS A 6 1.84 39.87 -5.70
CA LYS A 6 2.53 38.80 -4.94
C LYS A 6 1.65 38.17 -3.85
N ASN A 7 0.70 38.93 -3.27
CA ASN A 7 -0.20 38.40 -2.24
C ASN A 7 -1.30 37.47 -2.79
N ASN A 8 -1.71 37.66 -4.06
CA ASN A 8 -2.72 36.79 -4.69
C ASN A 8 -2.16 35.42 -5.13
N LEU A 9 -0.85 35.30 -5.39
CA LEU A 9 -0.23 34.04 -5.77
C LEU A 9 -0.02 33.08 -4.56
N ASN A 10 0.08 33.61 -3.34
CA ASN A 10 0.24 32.79 -2.13
C ASN A 10 -1.10 32.35 -1.51
N GLY A 11 -2.20 33.02 -1.80
CA GLY A 11 -3.52 32.70 -1.22
C GLY A 11 -4.21 31.48 -1.83
N ASP A 12 -3.94 31.16 -3.10
CA ASP A 12 -4.64 30.08 -3.80
C ASP A 12 -3.94 28.72 -3.69
N THR A 13 -2.66 28.69 -3.28
CA THR A 13 -1.91 27.46 -3.05
C THR A 13 -2.22 26.80 -1.70
N LEU A 14 -2.89 27.50 -0.79
CA LEU A 14 -3.16 27.04 0.59
C LEU A 14 -4.62 26.68 0.87
N LYS A 15 -5.51 26.68 -0.13
CA LYS A 15 -6.85 26.11 0.11
C LYS A 15 -6.72 24.61 0.36
N THR A 16 -6.71 24.23 1.63
CA THR A 16 -6.80 22.82 2.05
C THR A 16 -8.11 22.26 1.49
N LYS A 17 -8.02 21.20 0.68
CA LYS A 17 -9.20 20.48 0.20
C LYS A 17 -9.96 19.93 1.42
N ARG A 18 -11.29 19.86 1.31
CA ARG A 18 -12.17 19.38 2.38
C ARG A 18 -11.68 18.02 2.90
N HIS A 19 -11.56 17.91 4.21
CA HIS A 19 -11.23 16.66 4.88
C HIS A 19 -12.47 15.75 4.94
N PHE A 20 -12.29 14.45 4.74
CA PHE A 20 -13.37 13.47 4.78
C PHE A 20 -13.24 12.60 6.04
N GLU A 21 -13.85 13.03 7.13
CA GLU A 21 -13.83 12.31 8.43
C GLU A 21 -14.35 10.87 8.30
N VAL A 22 -15.35 10.64 7.45
CA VAL A 22 -15.89 9.30 7.17
C VAL A 22 -14.82 8.37 6.60
N LEU A 23 -13.92 8.87 5.73
CA LEU A 23 -12.84 8.06 5.18
C LEU A 23 -11.80 7.69 6.23
N ASP A 24 -11.57 8.55 7.21
CA ASP A 24 -10.65 8.22 8.31
C ASP A 24 -11.29 7.21 9.29
N GLY A 25 -12.58 7.31 9.55
CA GLY A 25 -13.32 6.29 10.29
C GLY A 25 -13.24 4.91 9.60
N LEU A 26 -13.46 4.87 8.29
CA LEU A 26 -13.34 3.64 7.51
C LEU A 26 -11.92 3.06 7.51
N ARG A 27 -10.89 3.92 7.46
CA ARG A 27 -9.50 3.46 7.64
C ARG A 27 -9.27 2.80 9.01
N GLY A 28 -9.81 3.41 10.07
CA GLY A 28 -9.71 2.84 11.41
C GLY A 28 -10.35 1.46 11.51
N VAL A 29 -11.56 1.30 10.98
CA VAL A 29 -12.25 0.00 10.94
C VAL A 29 -11.46 -1.02 10.13
N ALA A 30 -10.98 -0.65 8.95
CA ALA A 30 -10.18 -1.54 8.11
C ALA A 30 -8.86 -1.95 8.77
N ALA A 31 -8.18 -1.02 9.47
CA ALA A 31 -6.97 -1.31 10.22
C ALA A 31 -7.23 -2.31 11.36
N LEU A 32 -8.31 -2.13 12.12
CA LEU A 32 -8.71 -3.09 13.14
C LEU A 32 -9.04 -4.46 12.54
N ALA A 33 -9.71 -4.51 11.39
CA ALA A 33 -10.00 -5.77 10.68
C ALA A 33 -8.72 -6.52 10.31
N VAL A 34 -7.67 -5.84 9.81
CA VAL A 34 -6.36 -6.45 9.52
C VAL A 34 -5.70 -7.00 10.79
N VAL A 35 -5.72 -6.22 11.88
CA VAL A 35 -5.11 -6.65 13.14
C VAL A 35 -5.82 -7.89 13.68
N ILE A 36 -7.16 -7.87 13.75
CA ILE A 36 -7.95 -9.01 14.21
C ILE A 36 -7.74 -10.23 13.30
N PHE A 37 -7.70 -10.03 11.97
CA PHE A 37 -7.41 -11.10 11.01
C PHE A 37 -6.10 -11.80 11.33
N HIS A 38 -4.99 -11.06 11.50
CA HIS A 38 -3.70 -11.65 11.80
C HIS A 38 -3.63 -12.33 13.17
N PHE A 39 -4.35 -11.82 14.20
CA PHE A 39 -4.47 -12.54 15.47
C PHE A 39 -5.27 -13.84 15.31
N MET A 40 -6.33 -13.82 14.51
CA MET A 40 -7.19 -14.99 14.32
C MET A 40 -6.52 -16.08 13.47
N GLU A 41 -5.54 -15.77 12.62
CA GLU A 41 -4.73 -16.77 11.91
C GLU A 41 -3.97 -17.71 12.88
N TRP A 42 -3.59 -17.21 14.04
CA TRP A 42 -2.93 -18.03 15.08
C TRP A 42 -3.92 -18.86 15.91
N VAL A 43 -5.15 -18.38 16.06
CA VAL A 43 -6.19 -19.06 16.84
C VAL A 43 -6.90 -20.11 16.00
N PHE A 44 -7.17 -19.81 14.74
CA PHE A 44 -7.88 -20.68 13.81
C PHE A 44 -6.96 -21.06 12.65
N THR A 45 -6.34 -22.23 12.76
CA THR A 45 -5.54 -22.79 11.65
C THR A 45 -6.40 -23.23 10.46
N ASP A 46 -7.69 -23.51 10.72
CA ASP A 46 -8.69 -23.77 9.70
C ASP A 46 -9.42 -22.45 9.35
N PHE A 47 -9.10 -21.89 8.19
CA PHE A 47 -9.69 -20.64 7.69
C PHE A 47 -11.22 -20.68 7.59
N SER A 48 -11.81 -21.85 7.39
CA SER A 48 -13.29 -21.99 7.31
C SER A 48 -13.99 -21.67 8.63
N LYS A 49 -13.28 -21.76 9.75
CA LYS A 49 -13.75 -21.46 11.10
C LYS A 49 -13.42 -20.04 11.56
N ASN A 50 -12.60 -19.33 10.81
CA ASN A 50 -12.22 -17.96 11.15
C ASN A 50 -13.35 -16.99 10.73
N PHE A 51 -14.00 -16.36 11.70
CA PHE A 51 -15.11 -15.43 11.44
C PHE A 51 -14.67 -14.19 10.62
N ILE A 52 -13.38 -13.88 10.57
CA ILE A 52 -12.79 -12.78 9.81
C ILE A 52 -11.84 -13.29 8.71
N ALA A 53 -12.07 -14.48 8.18
CA ALA A 53 -11.21 -15.13 7.19
C ALA A 53 -10.86 -14.25 5.97
N HIS A 54 -11.70 -13.28 5.62
CA HIS A 54 -11.52 -12.35 4.51
C HIS A 54 -10.97 -10.98 4.95
N GLY A 55 -10.51 -10.84 6.19
CA GLY A 55 -9.94 -9.59 6.72
C GLY A 55 -8.74 -9.06 5.94
N PHE A 56 -8.01 -9.92 5.23
CA PHE A 56 -6.93 -9.54 4.33
C PHE A 56 -7.39 -8.62 3.18
N LEU A 57 -8.67 -8.63 2.78
CA LEU A 57 -9.22 -7.73 1.77
C LEU A 57 -9.26 -6.26 2.22
N ALA A 58 -9.12 -6.00 3.52
CA ALA A 58 -8.95 -4.62 4.01
C ALA A 58 -7.70 -3.93 3.42
N VAL A 59 -6.67 -4.70 3.02
CA VAL A 59 -5.51 -4.16 2.31
C VAL A 59 -5.91 -3.65 0.92
N ASP A 60 -6.77 -4.36 0.21
CA ASP A 60 -7.30 -3.93 -1.10
C ASP A 60 -8.16 -2.67 -0.96
N PHE A 61 -8.93 -2.58 0.14
CA PHE A 61 -9.65 -1.36 0.49
C PHE A 61 -8.69 -0.16 0.71
N PHE A 62 -7.54 -0.36 1.40
CA PHE A 62 -6.55 0.70 1.56
C PHE A 62 -5.96 1.14 0.22
N PHE A 63 -5.67 0.23 -0.70
CA PHE A 63 -5.22 0.59 -2.05
C PHE A 63 -6.29 1.38 -2.82
N CYS A 64 -7.56 0.96 -2.74
CA CYS A 64 -8.67 1.67 -3.37
C CYS A 64 -8.81 3.08 -2.79
N LEU A 65 -8.80 3.19 -1.46
CA LEU A 65 -8.87 4.47 -0.77
C LEU A 65 -7.66 5.38 -1.10
N SER A 66 -6.47 4.80 -1.26
CA SER A 66 -5.29 5.54 -1.70
C SER A 66 -5.48 6.13 -3.10
N GLY A 67 -5.97 5.35 -4.05
CA GLY A 67 -6.27 5.83 -5.40
C GLY A 67 -7.28 6.97 -5.41
N PHE A 68 -8.35 6.86 -4.63
CA PHE A 68 -9.34 7.92 -4.46
C PHE A 68 -8.75 9.20 -3.87
N VAL A 69 -8.06 9.08 -2.72
CA VAL A 69 -7.52 10.23 -2.00
C VAL A 69 -6.39 10.91 -2.78
N ILE A 70 -5.56 10.13 -3.47
CA ILE A 70 -4.49 10.68 -4.30
C ILE A 70 -5.08 11.43 -5.49
N GLY A 71 -6.07 10.87 -6.20
CA GLY A 71 -6.79 11.59 -7.24
C GLY A 71 -7.38 12.89 -6.72
N TYR A 72 -8.13 12.81 -5.61
CA TYR A 72 -8.72 13.99 -4.98
C TYR A 72 -7.71 15.07 -4.60
N ALA A 73 -6.59 14.67 -3.99
CA ALA A 73 -5.62 15.63 -3.47
C ALA A 73 -4.71 16.21 -4.56
N TYR A 74 -4.40 15.44 -5.61
CA TYR A 74 -3.27 15.75 -6.49
C TYR A 74 -3.59 15.89 -7.98
N ASP A 75 -4.69 15.35 -8.53
CA ASP A 75 -4.96 15.41 -9.99
C ASP A 75 -4.78 16.83 -10.56
N ASP A 76 -5.34 17.84 -9.88
CA ASP A 76 -5.25 19.25 -10.32
C ASP A 76 -3.89 19.90 -10.00
N ARG A 77 -3.12 19.33 -9.08
CA ARG A 77 -1.88 19.92 -8.56
C ARG A 77 -0.63 19.33 -9.18
N MET A 78 -0.69 18.08 -9.68
CA MET A 78 0.47 17.35 -10.21
C MET A 78 1.25 18.13 -11.28
N PRO A 79 0.62 18.86 -12.25
CA PRO A 79 1.37 19.60 -13.25
C PRO A 79 2.27 20.71 -12.68
N ARG A 80 1.91 21.25 -11.51
CA ARG A 80 2.68 22.31 -10.82
C ARG A 80 3.62 21.75 -9.77
N LEU A 81 3.21 20.68 -9.06
CA LEU A 81 3.97 20.08 -7.96
C LEU A 81 5.18 19.28 -8.47
N GLY A 82 4.98 18.53 -9.54
CA GLY A 82 5.97 17.62 -10.09
C GLY A 82 6.15 16.31 -9.30
N ALA A 83 6.66 15.29 -9.99
CA ALA A 83 6.78 13.93 -9.44
C ALA A 83 7.70 13.86 -8.21
N LYS A 84 8.81 14.63 -8.20
CA LYS A 84 9.78 14.62 -7.09
C LYS A 84 9.13 15.10 -5.78
N ALA A 85 8.45 16.26 -5.80
CA ALA A 85 7.84 16.81 -4.59
C ALA A 85 6.67 15.94 -4.10
N PHE A 86 5.88 15.38 -5.04
CA PHE A 86 4.85 14.41 -4.71
C PHE A 86 5.44 13.19 -4.00
N PHE A 87 6.45 12.54 -4.60
CA PHE A 87 7.04 11.32 -4.05
C PHE A 87 7.70 11.56 -2.69
N THR A 88 8.41 12.70 -2.54
CA THR A 88 8.98 13.11 -1.25
C THR A 88 7.90 13.24 -0.16
N SER A 89 6.74 13.82 -0.48
CA SER A 89 5.65 13.92 0.49
C SER A 89 5.09 12.55 0.90
N ARG A 90 5.06 11.59 -0.03
CA ARG A 90 4.66 10.20 0.27
C ARG A 90 5.70 9.50 1.14
N LEU A 91 6.99 9.68 0.82
CA LEU A 91 8.09 9.12 1.58
C LEU A 91 8.06 9.60 3.05
N ILE A 92 7.96 10.91 3.28
CA ILE A 92 7.88 11.48 4.63
C ILE A 92 6.68 10.92 5.41
N ARG A 93 5.58 10.65 4.73
CA ARG A 93 4.36 10.15 5.36
C ARG A 93 4.42 8.65 5.71
N LEU A 94 4.98 7.81 4.84
CA LEU A 94 4.88 6.36 4.94
C LEU A 94 6.13 5.71 5.55
N HIS A 95 7.31 6.22 5.21
CA HIS A 95 8.58 5.55 5.52
C HIS A 95 8.95 5.50 7.01
N PRO A 96 8.62 6.48 7.85
CA PRO A 96 8.88 6.39 9.29
C PRO A 96 8.25 5.16 9.95
N LEU A 97 7.06 4.75 9.51
CA LEU A 97 6.40 3.55 10.02
C LEU A 97 7.05 2.27 9.48
N VAL A 98 7.59 2.28 8.26
CA VAL A 98 8.38 1.15 7.73
C VAL A 98 9.62 0.94 8.58
N ILE A 99 10.37 2.01 8.88
CA ILE A 99 11.57 1.95 9.71
C ILE A 99 11.22 1.42 11.10
N LEU A 100 10.23 2.01 11.77
CA LEU A 100 9.82 1.59 13.10
C LEU A 100 9.39 0.12 13.14
N GLY A 101 8.52 -0.30 12.21
CA GLY A 101 8.05 -1.69 12.12
C GLY A 101 9.18 -2.67 11.85
N SER A 102 10.14 -2.32 10.97
CA SER A 102 11.29 -3.18 10.67
C SER A 102 12.24 -3.32 11.84
N LEU A 103 12.49 -2.24 12.60
CA LEU A 103 13.32 -2.29 13.81
C LEU A 103 12.65 -3.12 14.91
N LEU A 104 11.35 -2.90 15.15
CA LEU A 104 10.60 -3.69 16.14
C LEU A 104 10.56 -5.17 15.76
N GLY A 105 10.32 -5.50 14.48
CA GLY A 105 10.30 -6.87 14.01
C GLY A 105 11.69 -7.54 14.05
N PHE A 106 12.76 -6.79 13.85
CA PHE A 106 14.13 -7.29 14.04
C PHE A 106 14.43 -7.55 15.52
N LEU A 107 14.06 -6.65 16.41
CA LEU A 107 14.20 -6.86 17.86
C LEU A 107 13.37 -8.06 18.33
N ALA A 108 12.13 -8.17 17.87
CA ALA A 108 11.29 -9.34 18.17
C ALA A 108 11.92 -10.65 17.67
N PHE A 109 12.59 -10.64 16.52
CA PHE A 109 13.30 -11.80 16.00
C PHE A 109 14.53 -12.18 16.85
N LEU A 110 15.30 -11.21 17.35
CA LEU A 110 16.49 -11.45 18.16
C LEU A 110 16.13 -11.93 19.58
N PHE A 111 15.02 -11.49 20.12
CA PHE A 111 14.60 -11.74 21.50
C PHE A 111 13.33 -12.60 21.58
N ASP A 112 13.07 -13.42 20.56
CA ASP A 112 11.90 -14.31 20.53
C ASP A 112 12.04 -15.37 21.62
N PRO A 113 11.17 -15.38 22.65
CA PRO A 113 11.28 -16.34 23.75
C PRO A 113 10.72 -17.73 23.38
N PHE A 114 10.06 -17.86 22.25
CA PHE A 114 9.37 -19.08 21.83
C PHE A 114 10.09 -19.84 20.72
N LEU A 115 10.95 -19.17 19.98
CA LEU A 115 11.77 -19.79 18.94
C LEU A 115 13.19 -19.98 19.46
N SER A 116 13.75 -21.15 19.24
CA SER A 116 15.19 -21.34 19.41
C SER A 116 15.93 -20.33 18.54
N PRO A 117 17.04 -19.72 19.04
CA PRO A 117 17.77 -18.75 18.24
C PRO A 117 18.09 -19.39 16.88
N PRO A 118 17.84 -18.69 15.78
CA PRO A 118 18.11 -19.24 14.46
C PRO A 118 19.63 -19.39 14.31
N ALA A 119 20.12 -20.58 14.59
CA ALA A 119 21.53 -20.93 14.47
C ALA A 119 22.08 -20.84 13.03
N SER A 120 21.20 -20.49 12.07
CA SER A 120 21.46 -20.67 10.65
C SER A 120 21.85 -19.38 9.91
N TYR A 121 21.65 -18.19 10.47
CA TYR A 121 21.93 -16.94 9.74
C TYR A 121 23.18 -16.25 10.24
N SER A 122 24.10 -15.95 9.32
CA SER A 122 25.24 -15.10 9.64
C SER A 122 24.80 -13.67 9.97
N THR A 123 25.59 -12.97 10.78
CA THR A 123 25.35 -11.56 11.09
C THR A 123 25.21 -10.71 9.81
N GLY A 124 25.99 -11.02 8.76
CA GLY A 124 25.90 -10.35 7.47
C GLY A 124 24.55 -10.56 6.78
N THR A 125 24.02 -11.79 6.84
CA THR A 125 22.68 -12.09 6.29
C THR A 125 21.58 -11.36 7.06
N LEU A 126 21.65 -11.35 8.40
CA LEU A 126 20.67 -10.62 9.22
C LEU A 126 20.69 -9.11 8.94
N LEU A 127 21.89 -8.54 8.79
CA LEU A 127 22.03 -7.13 8.43
C LEU A 127 21.46 -6.84 7.03
N LEU A 128 21.74 -7.71 6.06
CA LEU A 128 21.18 -7.59 4.70
C LEU A 128 19.65 -7.62 4.72
N LEU A 129 19.05 -8.56 5.46
CA LEU A 129 17.59 -8.67 5.61
C LEU A 129 16.97 -7.47 6.32
N LEU A 130 17.68 -6.94 7.35
CA LEU A 130 17.26 -5.71 8.02
C LEU A 130 17.27 -4.53 7.06
N LEU A 131 18.36 -4.33 6.32
CA LEU A 131 18.45 -3.27 5.31
C LEU A 131 17.38 -3.44 4.23
N GLY A 132 17.13 -4.68 3.76
CA GLY A 132 16.04 -4.97 2.84
C GLY A 132 14.68 -4.53 3.39
N SER A 133 14.39 -4.83 4.66
CA SER A 133 13.14 -4.43 5.31
C SER A 133 13.05 -2.92 5.52
N LEU A 134 14.16 -2.26 5.91
CA LEU A 134 14.22 -0.82 6.12
C LEU A 134 14.01 -0.01 4.82
N PHE A 135 14.58 -0.48 3.71
CA PHE A 135 14.53 0.23 2.42
C PHE A 135 13.48 -0.33 1.45
N LEU A 136 12.65 -1.25 1.90
CA LEU A 136 11.65 -1.92 1.07
C LEU A 136 12.26 -2.61 -0.16
N ILE A 137 13.42 -3.25 0.00
CA ILE A 137 14.03 -4.11 -1.01
C ILE A 137 13.55 -5.54 -0.75
N PRO A 138 12.76 -6.15 -1.65
CA PRO A 138 12.23 -7.49 -1.44
C PRO A 138 13.36 -8.54 -1.41
N LEU A 139 13.52 -9.23 -0.29
CA LEU A 139 14.54 -10.27 -0.08
C LEU A 139 13.89 -11.52 0.54
N PRO A 140 13.21 -12.37 -0.26
CA PRO A 140 12.52 -13.55 0.24
C PRO A 140 13.51 -14.70 0.49
N LEU A 141 14.38 -14.56 1.50
CA LEU A 141 15.47 -15.49 1.77
C LEU A 141 15.25 -16.33 3.04
N MET A 142 14.32 -15.93 3.92
CA MET A 142 14.06 -16.65 5.18
C MET A 142 12.97 -17.72 4.99
N GLU A 143 13.36 -18.97 5.02
CA GLU A 143 12.44 -20.12 4.93
C GLU A 143 11.49 -20.18 6.14
N GLU A 144 12.00 -19.97 7.35
CA GLU A 144 11.22 -19.97 8.60
C GLU A 144 10.15 -18.89 8.65
N ARG A 145 10.26 -17.88 7.79
CA ARG A 145 9.25 -16.83 7.57
C ARG A 145 8.53 -17.00 6.23
N ALA A 146 8.47 -18.23 5.72
CA ALA A 146 7.77 -18.59 4.50
C ALA A 146 8.18 -17.73 3.29
N PHE A 147 9.48 -17.41 3.18
CA PHE A 147 10.04 -16.58 2.12
C PHE A 147 9.35 -15.22 1.99
N ASN A 148 8.98 -14.62 3.13
CA ASN A 148 8.39 -13.29 3.17
C ASN A 148 9.30 -12.25 2.50
N LEU A 149 8.72 -11.32 1.76
CA LEU A 149 9.46 -10.29 1.03
C LEU A 149 10.29 -9.39 1.94
N PHE A 150 9.80 -9.15 3.16
CA PHE A 150 10.42 -8.29 4.17
C PHE A 150 10.48 -9.04 5.50
N ALA A 151 11.58 -9.73 5.73
CA ALA A 151 11.75 -10.68 6.82
C ALA A 151 11.37 -10.14 8.21
N PHE A 152 11.64 -8.87 8.48
CA PHE A 152 11.38 -8.24 9.78
C PHE A 152 10.17 -7.31 9.79
N ASN A 153 9.45 -7.19 8.67
CA ASN A 153 8.25 -6.37 8.59
C ASN A 153 7.30 -6.91 7.52
N ALA A 154 6.73 -8.08 7.79
CA ALA A 154 5.87 -8.78 6.84
C ALA A 154 4.79 -7.88 6.19
N PRO A 155 4.04 -7.03 6.91
CA PRO A 155 3.03 -6.15 6.33
C PRO A 155 3.56 -5.14 5.31
N SER A 156 4.87 -4.88 5.29
CA SER A 156 5.49 -3.90 4.37
C SER A 156 5.37 -4.25 2.89
N TRP A 157 4.98 -5.49 2.54
CA TRP A 157 4.69 -5.85 1.17
C TRP A 157 3.65 -4.93 0.52
N SER A 158 2.64 -4.53 1.28
CA SER A 158 1.60 -3.63 0.81
C SER A 158 2.12 -2.20 0.64
N LEU A 159 2.99 -1.73 1.53
CA LEU A 159 3.64 -0.42 1.41
C LEU A 159 4.62 -0.36 0.23
N PHE A 160 5.33 -1.45 -0.08
CA PHE A 160 6.15 -1.55 -1.29
C PHE A 160 5.29 -1.28 -2.55
N TRP A 161 4.17 -1.99 -2.69
CA TRP A 161 3.27 -1.80 -3.82
C TRP A 161 2.59 -0.44 -3.82
N GLU A 162 2.31 0.12 -2.63
CA GLU A 162 1.83 1.50 -2.49
C GLU A 162 2.86 2.51 -3.07
N TYR A 163 4.15 2.34 -2.81
CA TYR A 163 5.19 3.18 -3.41
C TYR A 163 5.26 3.00 -4.93
N VAL A 164 5.19 1.78 -5.41
CA VAL A 164 5.21 1.50 -6.86
C VAL A 164 4.05 2.19 -7.56
N VAL A 165 2.83 2.05 -7.04
CA VAL A 165 1.66 2.67 -7.66
C VAL A 165 1.65 4.19 -7.52
N ASN A 166 2.17 4.74 -6.42
CA ASN A 166 2.37 6.17 -6.26
C ASN A 166 3.36 6.74 -7.29
N LEU A 167 4.44 6.02 -7.58
CA LEU A 167 5.39 6.39 -8.64
C LEU A 167 4.73 6.33 -10.01
N LEU A 168 3.99 5.26 -10.30
CA LEU A 168 3.22 5.14 -11.55
C LEU A 168 2.16 6.25 -11.68
N TYR A 169 1.50 6.62 -10.58
CA TYR A 169 0.59 7.76 -10.57
C TYR A 169 1.33 9.04 -10.95
N ALA A 170 2.46 9.34 -10.31
CA ALA A 170 3.22 10.55 -10.52
C ALA A 170 3.84 10.67 -11.92
N LEU A 171 4.11 9.56 -12.58
CA LEU A 171 4.71 9.54 -13.92
C LEU A 171 3.67 9.44 -15.04
N ILE A 172 2.60 8.67 -14.85
CA ILE A 172 1.71 8.23 -15.91
C ILE A 172 0.23 8.49 -15.59
N LEU A 173 -0.28 7.95 -14.45
CA LEU A 173 -1.72 7.83 -14.24
C LEU A 173 -2.44 9.18 -14.11
N PHE A 174 -1.76 10.21 -13.61
CA PHE A 174 -2.37 11.54 -13.53
C PHE A 174 -2.64 12.17 -14.92
N ARG A 175 -1.95 11.70 -15.98
CA ARG A 175 -2.08 12.19 -17.36
C ARG A 175 -3.09 11.42 -18.19
N ILE A 176 -3.40 10.17 -17.81
CA ILE A 176 -4.30 9.35 -18.62
C ILE A 176 -5.74 9.81 -18.48
N GLY A 177 -6.45 9.80 -19.61
CA GLY A 177 -7.87 10.12 -19.65
C GLY A 177 -8.72 9.01 -19.02
N ARG A 178 -9.99 9.36 -18.74
CA ARG A 178 -10.94 8.42 -18.13
C ARG A 178 -11.11 7.11 -18.91
N ARG A 179 -11.17 7.17 -20.26
CA ARG A 179 -11.34 5.97 -21.11
C ARG A 179 -10.17 5.00 -20.90
N SER A 180 -8.94 5.49 -20.94
CA SER A 180 -7.74 4.67 -20.71
C SER A 180 -7.71 4.12 -19.27
N LEU A 181 -8.15 4.90 -18.29
CA LEU A 181 -8.24 4.45 -16.90
C LEU A 181 -9.29 3.33 -16.74
N VAL A 182 -10.44 3.41 -17.42
CA VAL A 182 -11.45 2.33 -17.45
C VAL A 182 -10.85 1.05 -18.03
N LEU A 183 -10.15 1.15 -19.17
CA LEU A 183 -9.51 -0.01 -19.79
C LEU A 183 -8.42 -0.62 -18.89
N LEU A 184 -7.61 0.23 -18.24
CA LEU A 184 -6.61 -0.20 -17.28
C LEU A 184 -7.26 -0.95 -16.09
N THR A 185 -8.31 -0.37 -15.51
CA THR A 185 -9.02 -0.97 -14.39
C THR A 185 -9.69 -2.29 -14.77
N ALA A 186 -10.29 -2.37 -15.97
CA ALA A 186 -10.88 -3.61 -16.48
C ALA A 186 -9.80 -4.69 -16.71
N GLY A 187 -8.67 -4.34 -17.33
CA GLY A 187 -7.54 -5.25 -17.48
C GLY A 187 -6.98 -5.73 -16.14
N ALA A 188 -6.84 -4.84 -15.16
CA ALA A 188 -6.41 -5.19 -13.82
C ALA A 188 -7.43 -6.08 -13.08
N ALA A 189 -8.73 -5.87 -13.29
CA ALA A 189 -9.78 -6.77 -12.77
C ALA A 189 -9.66 -8.18 -13.33
N LEU A 190 -9.38 -8.32 -14.64
CA LEU A 190 -9.13 -9.63 -15.25
C LEU A 190 -7.88 -10.29 -14.66
N MET A 191 -6.81 -9.53 -14.40
CA MET A 191 -5.62 -10.05 -13.73
C MET A 191 -5.91 -10.56 -12.32
N VAL A 192 -6.66 -9.81 -11.51
CA VAL A 192 -7.08 -10.25 -10.17
C VAL A 192 -7.97 -11.50 -10.26
N GLY A 193 -8.89 -11.55 -11.22
CA GLY A 193 -9.71 -12.75 -11.51
C GLY A 193 -8.85 -13.96 -11.85
N PHE A 194 -7.83 -13.79 -12.68
CA PHE A 194 -6.88 -14.85 -13.03
C PHE A 194 -6.07 -15.31 -11.81
N VAL A 195 -5.57 -14.37 -10.97
CA VAL A 195 -4.86 -14.69 -9.73
C VAL A 195 -5.76 -15.49 -8.80
N SER A 196 -7.00 -15.03 -8.59
CA SER A 196 -7.97 -15.73 -7.75
C SER A 196 -8.27 -17.15 -8.25
N TYR A 197 -8.43 -17.32 -9.56
CA TYR A 197 -8.66 -18.62 -10.19
C TYR A 197 -7.45 -19.56 -10.02
N ARG A 198 -6.23 -19.06 -10.29
CA ARG A 198 -4.99 -19.84 -10.20
C ARG A 198 -4.65 -20.24 -8.77
N ALA A 199 -4.81 -19.32 -7.80
CA ALA A 199 -4.42 -19.53 -6.42
C ALA A 199 -5.55 -20.04 -5.53
N GLY A 200 -6.80 -20.03 -6.00
CA GLY A 200 -7.99 -20.34 -5.22
C GLY A 200 -8.36 -19.29 -4.16
N ASN A 201 -7.58 -18.22 -4.06
CA ASN A 201 -7.77 -17.12 -3.10
C ASN A 201 -7.02 -15.83 -3.54
N LEU A 202 -7.13 -14.78 -2.73
CA LEU A 202 -6.42 -13.50 -2.91
C LEU A 202 -5.49 -13.15 -1.73
N LEU A 203 -4.98 -14.17 -1.03
CA LEU A 203 -4.03 -13.97 0.08
C LEU A 203 -2.63 -13.58 -0.38
N GLY A 204 -2.28 -13.81 -1.64
CA GLY A 204 -0.94 -13.59 -2.19
C GLY A 204 -0.47 -12.14 -2.18
N GLY A 205 0.83 -11.97 -2.39
CA GLY A 205 1.52 -10.67 -2.49
C GLY A 205 2.61 -10.44 -1.45
N TRP A 206 2.68 -11.25 -0.39
CA TRP A 206 3.55 -11.04 0.76
C TRP A 206 4.85 -11.87 0.73
N ASN A 207 4.94 -12.87 -0.12
CA ASN A 207 6.12 -13.75 -0.24
C ASN A 207 6.64 -13.83 -1.68
N GLY A 208 7.83 -14.42 -1.86
CA GLY A 208 8.49 -14.51 -3.16
C GLY A 208 7.68 -15.23 -4.22
N ALA A 209 6.98 -16.31 -3.88
CA ALA A 209 6.18 -17.11 -4.80
C ALA A 209 4.93 -16.37 -5.32
N SER A 210 4.38 -15.47 -4.52
CA SER A 210 3.16 -14.71 -4.83
C SER A 210 3.39 -13.21 -5.06
N PHE A 211 4.63 -12.78 -5.29
CA PHE A 211 5.00 -11.37 -5.43
C PHE A 211 4.07 -10.59 -6.37
N TRP A 212 3.86 -11.12 -7.57
CA TRP A 212 3.05 -10.46 -8.60
C TRP A 212 1.54 -10.42 -8.31
N ASP A 213 1.06 -11.27 -7.39
CA ASP A 213 -0.33 -11.24 -6.95
C ASP A 213 -0.60 -9.92 -6.21
N GLY A 214 0.38 -9.44 -5.42
CA GLY A 214 0.32 -8.10 -4.81
C GLY A 214 0.25 -6.98 -5.85
N GLY A 215 1.03 -7.11 -6.93
CA GLY A 215 0.99 -6.18 -8.07
C GLY A 215 -0.38 -6.13 -8.74
N ALA A 216 -1.00 -7.29 -8.99
CA ALA A 216 -2.35 -7.35 -9.57
C ALA A 216 -3.40 -6.71 -8.64
N ARG A 217 -3.36 -7.02 -7.34
CA ARG A 217 -4.26 -6.47 -6.33
C ARG A 217 -4.18 -4.95 -6.26
N VAL A 218 -2.96 -4.39 -6.15
CA VAL A 218 -2.80 -2.93 -6.09
C VAL A 218 -3.20 -2.25 -7.40
N ALA A 219 -2.87 -2.85 -8.56
CA ALA A 219 -3.22 -2.30 -9.86
C ALA A 219 -4.73 -2.14 -10.01
N TYR A 220 -5.50 -3.17 -9.64
CA TYR A 220 -6.96 -3.10 -9.66
C TYR A 220 -7.51 -2.11 -8.63
N SER A 221 -7.18 -2.31 -7.36
CA SER A 221 -7.80 -1.57 -6.27
C SER A 221 -7.50 -0.08 -6.34
N PHE A 222 -6.24 0.29 -6.62
CA PHE A 222 -5.85 1.69 -6.77
C PHE A 222 -6.50 2.35 -7.99
N SER A 223 -6.47 1.68 -9.16
CA SER A 223 -7.09 2.25 -10.37
C SER A 223 -8.60 2.37 -10.23
N ALA A 224 -9.26 1.43 -9.54
CA ALA A 224 -10.68 1.51 -9.23
C ALA A 224 -11.00 2.72 -8.33
N GLY A 225 -10.20 2.96 -7.28
CA GLY A 225 -10.34 4.13 -6.42
C GLY A 225 -10.13 5.45 -7.16
N LEU A 226 -9.11 5.52 -8.00
CA LEU A 226 -8.85 6.69 -8.85
C LEU A 226 -9.98 6.90 -9.88
N LEU A 227 -10.49 5.82 -10.48
CA LEU A 227 -11.61 5.87 -11.41
C LEU A 227 -12.89 6.31 -10.70
N PHE A 228 -13.14 5.84 -9.49
CA PHE A 228 -14.28 6.27 -8.68
C PHE A 228 -14.22 7.77 -8.42
N TYR A 229 -13.08 8.30 -7.98
CA TYR A 229 -12.88 9.74 -7.81
C TYR A 229 -13.21 10.51 -9.10
N ARG A 230 -12.62 10.13 -10.23
CA ARG A 230 -12.83 10.81 -11.52
C ARG A 230 -14.24 10.63 -12.11
N SER A 231 -15.04 9.71 -11.57
CA SER A 231 -16.41 9.47 -12.00
C SER A 231 -17.44 10.27 -11.20
N ILE A 232 -17.16 10.59 -9.92
CA ILE A 232 -18.06 11.41 -9.08
C ILE A 232 -18.31 12.80 -9.67
N TRP A 233 -17.34 13.37 -10.39
CA TRP A 233 -17.49 14.66 -11.06
C TRP A 233 -18.63 14.68 -12.10
N ILE A 234 -18.98 13.55 -12.70
CA ILE A 234 -20.02 13.46 -13.71
C ILE A 234 -21.42 13.41 -13.09
N ILE A 235 -21.54 13.01 -11.85
CA ILE A 235 -22.83 12.94 -11.14
C ILE A 235 -23.24 14.33 -10.61
N LYS A 236 -22.31 15.29 -10.55
CA LYS A 236 -22.54 16.66 -10.04
C LYS A 236 -22.75 17.71 -11.13
N ASN A 237 -22.58 17.37 -12.39
CA ASN A 237 -22.85 18.20 -13.57
C ASN A 237 -23.91 17.51 -14.46
#